data_14514b26b32f74c9e8f9cb130137e0df
#
_entry.id   14514b26b32f74c9e8f9cb130137e0df
#
_cell.length_a   1.000
_cell.length_b   1.000
_cell.length_c   1.000
_cell.angle_alpha   90.00
_cell.angle_beta   90.00
_cell.angle_gamma   90.00
#
_symmetry.space_group_name_H-M   'P 1'
#
loop_
_entity.id
_entity.type
_entity.pdbx_description
1 polymer ?
#
loop_
_entity_poly.entity_id
_entity_poly.type
_entity_poly.pdbx_seq_one_letter_code
_entity_poly.pdbx_strand_id
1 'polypeptide(L)'
;EEAVLPSDVEAQLAAVNWDRRDVLVGTLRNAAQLKACLDGRFYYIPAALVTEEDKPIHYVALFQTPRVFPGHAGIFWYGAVQHSALVQRGSILEVPQTHGSPDAPYYRYQICQWLPLPTPIRPREAGFVRAFTNLFLLENAEFIPELLLGSEEEYRLFLELKRRVPAAPPEGTASGFAWEDIRVLLADGNIRMFRAEQALGSCSIQSFIRYPFAAFRQLYAGQALFQRAGPPLPRVRKAHDHESAL
;
A
#
# COMPACT_ATOMS: atom_id res chain seq x y z
N GLU A 1 -18.71 12.09 -17.73
CA GLU A 1 -19.37 10.87 -17.22
C GLU A 1 -18.51 10.35 -16.07
N GLU A 2 -19.00 10.44 -14.84
CA GLU A 2 -18.33 9.91 -13.65
C GLU A 2 -18.16 8.40 -13.76
N ALA A 3 -17.01 7.87 -13.30
CA ALA A 3 -16.82 6.43 -13.17
C ALA A 3 -17.79 5.89 -12.12
N VAL A 4 -18.83 5.21 -12.56
CA VAL A 4 -19.74 4.49 -11.67
C VAL A 4 -19.01 3.24 -11.19
N LEU A 5 -18.61 3.23 -9.92
CA LEU A 5 -18.10 2.03 -9.27
C LEU A 5 -19.23 1.00 -9.15
N PRO A 6 -18.94 -0.30 -9.11
CA PRO A 6 -19.93 -1.32 -8.75
C PRO A 6 -20.61 -0.94 -7.43
N SER A 7 -21.91 -1.15 -7.32
CA SER A 7 -22.73 -0.70 -6.18
C SER A 7 -22.28 -1.27 -4.82
N ASP A 8 -21.69 -2.45 -4.83
CA ASP A 8 -21.11 -3.09 -3.65
C ASP A 8 -19.80 -2.42 -3.20
N VAL A 9 -18.95 -2.02 -4.15
CA VAL A 9 -17.71 -1.26 -3.87
C VAL A 9 -18.05 0.14 -3.37
N GLU A 10 -19.05 0.80 -3.98
CA GLU A 10 -19.53 2.12 -3.55
C GLU A 10 -20.06 2.10 -2.11
N ALA A 11 -20.85 1.09 -1.76
CA ALA A 11 -21.36 0.92 -0.40
C ALA A 11 -20.23 0.64 0.62
N GLN A 12 -19.23 -0.16 0.25
CA GLN A 12 -18.05 -0.41 1.07
C GLN A 12 -17.23 0.87 1.25
N LEU A 13 -16.99 1.63 0.17
CA LEU A 13 -16.21 2.85 0.17
C LEU A 13 -16.80 3.91 1.11
N ALA A 14 -18.11 4.09 1.09
CA ALA A 14 -18.82 5.02 1.97
C ALA A 14 -18.71 4.64 3.47
N ALA A 15 -18.43 3.39 3.78
CA ALA A 15 -18.27 2.90 5.16
C ALA A 15 -16.81 2.90 5.66
N VAL A 16 -15.84 3.24 4.80
CA VAL A 16 -14.41 3.20 5.14
C VAL A 16 -14.05 4.31 6.12
N ASN A 17 -13.46 3.93 7.24
CA ASN A 17 -12.73 4.90 8.07
C ASN A 17 -11.29 5.03 7.54
N TRP A 18 -11.03 6.09 6.79
CA TRP A 18 -9.73 6.34 6.14
C TRP A 18 -8.60 6.68 7.11
N ASP A 19 -8.92 7.12 8.31
CA ASP A 19 -7.91 7.35 9.37
C ASP A 19 -7.43 6.04 10.01
N ARG A 20 -8.19 4.98 9.83
CA ARG A 20 -7.89 3.66 10.39
C ARG A 20 -6.94 2.87 9.48
N ARG A 21 -5.75 2.55 9.99
CA ARG A 21 -4.69 1.80 9.31
C ARG A 21 -4.34 0.54 10.10
N ASP A 22 -5.31 -0.31 10.32
CA ASP A 22 -5.25 -1.47 11.20
C ASP A 22 -4.87 -2.80 10.50
N VAL A 23 -4.46 -2.71 9.25
CA VAL A 23 -3.90 -3.84 8.48
C VAL A 23 -2.40 -3.67 8.34
N LEU A 24 -1.62 -4.55 8.94
CA LEU A 24 -0.17 -4.63 8.77
C LEU A 24 0.15 -5.49 7.55
N VAL A 25 0.81 -4.91 6.56
CA VAL A 25 1.41 -5.66 5.45
C VAL A 25 2.84 -6.00 5.80
N GLY A 26 3.06 -7.26 6.15
CA GLY A 26 4.35 -7.78 6.61
C GLY A 26 5.14 -8.47 5.50
N THR A 27 6.41 -8.09 5.36
CA THR A 27 7.31 -8.66 4.35
C THR A 27 7.89 -9.98 4.83
N LEU A 28 7.85 -10.99 3.96
CA LEU A 28 8.48 -12.29 4.18
C LEU A 28 9.91 -12.33 3.64
N ARG A 29 10.81 -12.94 4.39
CA ARG A 29 12.23 -13.02 4.06
C ARG A 29 12.62 -14.27 3.26
N ASN A 30 11.85 -15.34 3.37
CA ASN A 30 12.07 -16.59 2.65
C ASN A 30 10.83 -17.51 2.70
N ALA A 31 10.86 -18.58 1.91
CA ALA A 31 9.77 -19.55 1.83
C ALA A 31 9.55 -20.33 3.14
N ALA A 32 10.61 -20.57 3.93
CA ALA A 32 10.49 -21.25 5.21
C ALA A 32 9.70 -20.39 6.21
N GLN A 33 9.92 -19.07 6.21
CA GLN A 33 9.12 -18.13 7.02
C GLN A 33 7.66 -18.14 6.59
N LEU A 34 7.37 -18.11 5.28
CA LEU A 34 5.99 -18.21 4.78
C LEU A 34 5.33 -19.49 5.31
N LYS A 35 5.99 -20.63 5.16
CA LYS A 35 5.48 -21.91 5.62
C LYS A 35 5.21 -21.88 7.13
N ALA A 36 6.17 -21.42 7.94
CA ALA A 36 6.02 -21.33 9.38
C ALA A 36 4.84 -20.41 9.79
N CYS A 37 4.69 -19.26 9.12
CA CYS A 37 3.58 -18.34 9.38
C CYS A 37 2.22 -18.96 9.03
N LEU A 38 2.13 -19.67 7.91
CA LEU A 38 0.88 -20.33 7.48
C LEU A 38 0.53 -21.49 8.42
N ASP A 39 1.47 -22.40 8.68
CA ASP A 39 1.25 -23.58 9.53
C ASP A 39 0.97 -23.21 10.99
N GLY A 40 1.74 -22.25 11.53
CA GLY A 40 1.60 -21.80 12.92
C GLY A 40 0.54 -20.72 13.13
N ARG A 41 -0.06 -20.23 12.07
CA ARG A 41 -1.05 -19.14 12.11
C ARG A 41 -0.57 -17.92 12.89
N PHE A 42 0.63 -17.44 12.58
CA PHE A 42 1.20 -16.25 13.22
C PHE A 42 2.02 -15.41 12.24
N TYR A 43 2.26 -14.16 12.64
CA TYR A 43 3.26 -13.28 12.03
C TYR A 43 4.06 -12.58 13.12
N TYR A 44 5.28 -12.18 12.84
CA TYR A 44 6.13 -11.47 13.79
C TYR A 44 6.95 -10.38 13.11
N ILE A 45 7.19 -9.30 13.84
CA ILE A 45 7.89 -8.11 13.34
C ILE A 45 8.68 -7.46 14.50
N PRO A 46 9.89 -6.89 14.27
CA PRO A 46 10.56 -6.10 15.27
C PRO A 46 9.67 -5.01 15.87
N ALA A 47 9.62 -4.90 17.20
CA ALA A 47 8.76 -3.95 17.88
C ALA A 47 9.04 -2.49 17.46
N ALA A 48 10.30 -2.16 17.18
CA ALA A 48 10.71 -0.83 16.70
C ALA A 48 10.10 -0.43 15.35
N LEU A 49 9.47 -1.38 14.64
CA LEU A 49 8.82 -1.14 13.35
C LEU A 49 7.31 -0.89 13.46
N VAL A 50 6.74 -0.95 14.66
CA VAL A 50 5.31 -0.71 14.93
C VAL A 50 5.23 0.36 16.01
N THR A 51 4.71 1.52 15.66
CA THR A 51 4.55 2.63 16.60
C THR A 51 3.21 2.52 17.35
N GLU A 52 2.99 3.34 18.38
CA GLU A 52 1.70 3.37 19.08
C GLU A 52 0.57 3.86 18.17
N GLU A 53 0.88 4.73 17.19
CA GLU A 53 -0.08 5.24 16.20
C GLU A 53 -0.56 4.16 15.22
N ASP A 54 0.26 3.11 15.02
CA ASP A 54 -0.08 1.98 14.16
C ASP A 54 -1.04 0.98 14.83
N LYS A 55 -1.31 1.14 16.12
CA LYS A 55 -2.12 0.21 16.92
C LYS A 55 -3.57 0.68 17.07
N PRO A 56 -4.51 -0.25 17.27
CA PRO A 56 -4.35 -1.70 17.25
C PRO A 56 -4.28 -2.28 15.82
N ILE A 57 -3.47 -3.32 15.62
CA ILE A 57 -3.44 -4.10 14.39
C ILE A 57 -4.52 -5.18 14.46
N HIS A 58 -5.49 -5.11 13.55
CA HIS A 58 -6.59 -6.08 13.48
C HIS A 58 -6.41 -7.16 12.41
N TYR A 59 -5.60 -6.87 11.39
CA TYR A 59 -5.30 -7.81 10.32
C TYR A 59 -3.81 -7.78 9.97
N VAL A 60 -3.33 -8.92 9.48
CA VAL A 60 -1.99 -9.03 8.88
C VAL A 60 -2.15 -9.60 7.48
N ALA A 61 -1.43 -9.01 6.52
CA ALA A 61 -1.29 -9.52 5.16
C ALA A 61 0.18 -9.86 4.88
N LEU A 62 0.42 -10.95 4.16
CA LEU A 62 1.77 -11.47 3.92
C LEU A 62 2.28 -11.04 2.53
N PHE A 63 3.32 -10.22 2.49
CA PHE A 63 3.96 -9.79 1.25
C PHE A 63 5.15 -10.67 0.88
N GLN A 64 5.01 -11.37 -0.23
CA GLN A 64 6.04 -12.15 -0.90
C GLN A 64 6.78 -11.25 -1.90
N THR A 65 8.02 -10.85 -1.57
CA THR A 65 8.78 -9.92 -2.42
C THR A 65 9.27 -10.57 -3.71
N PRO A 66 9.40 -9.84 -4.84
CA PRO A 66 9.89 -10.39 -6.10
C PRO A 66 11.29 -11.01 -6.00
N ARG A 67 12.15 -10.47 -5.15
CA ARG A 67 13.51 -10.96 -4.93
C ARG A 67 13.53 -12.35 -4.31
N VAL A 68 12.60 -12.62 -3.41
CA VAL A 68 12.58 -13.87 -2.61
C VAL A 68 11.63 -14.89 -3.23
N PHE A 69 10.58 -14.44 -3.89
CA PHE A 69 9.54 -15.29 -4.49
C PHE A 69 9.40 -14.99 -5.99
N PRO A 70 10.41 -15.28 -6.80
CA PRO A 70 10.34 -15.03 -8.24
C PRO A 70 9.17 -15.82 -8.85
N GLY A 71 8.34 -15.13 -9.65
CA GLY A 71 7.12 -15.72 -10.25
C GLY A 71 5.90 -15.83 -9.33
N HIS A 72 6.08 -15.67 -8.02
CA HIS A 72 5.02 -15.71 -7.00
C HIS A 72 5.07 -14.51 -6.05
N ALA A 73 5.47 -13.36 -6.59
CA ALA A 73 5.51 -12.13 -5.81
C ALA A 73 4.13 -11.50 -5.67
N GLY A 74 3.84 -10.96 -4.49
CA GLY A 74 2.57 -10.29 -4.20
C GLY A 74 2.07 -10.58 -2.80
N ILE A 75 0.84 -10.14 -2.54
CA ILE A 75 0.09 -10.47 -1.34
C ILE A 75 -1.00 -11.45 -1.74
N PHE A 76 -0.97 -12.64 -1.17
CA PHE A 76 -1.91 -13.74 -1.45
C PHE A 76 -2.75 -14.11 -0.24
N TRP A 77 -2.25 -13.80 0.98
CA TRP A 77 -2.79 -14.25 2.24
C TRP A 77 -2.96 -13.08 3.20
N TYR A 78 -4.09 -13.05 3.88
CA TYR A 78 -4.34 -12.18 5.02
C TYR A 78 -5.10 -12.92 6.12
N GLY A 79 -5.12 -12.37 7.33
CA GLY A 79 -5.86 -12.97 8.41
C GLY A 79 -6.12 -12.01 9.55
N ALA A 80 -7.23 -12.22 10.24
CA ALA A 80 -7.59 -11.47 11.43
C ALA A 80 -6.68 -11.85 12.61
N VAL A 81 -6.23 -10.84 13.34
CA VAL A 81 -5.43 -10.99 14.55
C VAL A 81 -6.36 -11.40 15.70
N GLN A 82 -6.09 -12.56 16.28
CA GLN A 82 -6.77 -13.05 17.47
C GLN A 82 -6.15 -12.47 18.74
N HIS A 83 -4.81 -12.41 18.76
CA HIS A 83 -4.02 -11.95 19.90
C HIS A 83 -2.69 -11.37 19.45
N SER A 84 -2.21 -10.36 20.16
CA SER A 84 -0.87 -9.80 19.95
C SER A 84 -0.10 -9.81 21.27
N ALA A 85 1.19 -10.11 21.20
CA ALA A 85 2.07 -10.11 22.36
C ALA A 85 3.44 -9.52 22.01
N LEU A 86 4.02 -8.77 22.94
CA LEU A 86 5.41 -8.40 22.89
C LEU A 86 6.25 -9.57 23.43
N VAL A 87 7.16 -10.08 22.62
CA VAL A 87 7.98 -11.25 22.93
C VAL A 87 9.44 -10.99 22.59
N GLN A 88 10.36 -11.78 23.14
CA GLN A 88 11.75 -11.78 22.70
C GLN A 88 11.89 -12.56 21.39
N ARG A 89 12.81 -12.15 20.51
CA ARG A 89 13.04 -12.85 19.24
C ARG A 89 13.40 -14.33 19.44
N GLY A 90 14.18 -14.64 20.45
CA GLY A 90 14.61 -15.99 20.79
C GLY A 90 13.48 -16.93 21.21
N SER A 91 12.32 -16.42 21.61
CA SER A 91 11.14 -17.24 21.93
C SER A 91 10.32 -17.67 20.70
N ILE A 92 10.62 -17.14 19.52
CA ILE A 92 9.96 -17.50 18.25
C ILE A 92 10.74 -18.66 17.63
N LEU A 93 10.45 -19.87 18.07
CA LEU A 93 11.22 -21.08 17.71
C LEU A 93 10.88 -21.63 16.33
N GLU A 94 9.70 -21.30 15.80
CA GLU A 94 9.21 -21.80 14.51
C GLU A 94 10.00 -21.25 13.31
N VAL A 95 10.71 -20.13 13.52
CA VAL A 95 11.57 -19.53 12.50
C VAL A 95 12.97 -19.37 13.07
N PRO A 96 13.96 -20.12 12.55
CA PRO A 96 15.34 -20.04 13.02
C PRO A 96 15.86 -18.59 13.00
N GLN A 97 16.52 -18.19 14.07
CA GLN A 97 17.18 -16.90 14.14
C GLN A 97 18.55 -17.00 13.45
N THR A 98 18.74 -16.19 12.41
CA THR A 98 20.02 -16.15 11.68
C THR A 98 20.84 -14.91 12.01
N HIS A 99 20.20 -13.84 12.49
CA HIS A 99 20.83 -12.55 12.79
C HIS A 99 20.13 -11.83 13.94
N GLY A 100 20.84 -10.91 14.59
CA GLY A 100 20.32 -10.05 15.65
C GLY A 100 20.39 -10.70 17.04
N SER A 101 19.97 -9.94 18.06
CA SER A 101 19.92 -10.43 19.44
C SER A 101 18.68 -11.30 19.68
N PRO A 102 18.83 -12.43 20.43
CA PRO A 102 17.69 -13.22 20.88
C PRO A 102 16.76 -12.44 21.83
N ASP A 103 17.29 -11.43 22.53
CA ASP A 103 16.53 -10.59 23.46
C ASP A 103 15.82 -9.43 22.78
N ALA A 104 16.01 -9.23 21.47
CA ALA A 104 15.38 -8.16 20.74
C ALA A 104 13.85 -8.26 20.83
N PRO A 105 13.12 -7.14 21.13
CA PRO A 105 11.69 -7.16 21.27
C PRO A 105 11.00 -7.26 19.91
N TYR A 106 10.02 -8.14 19.81
CA TYR A 106 9.19 -8.39 18.65
C TYR A 106 7.71 -8.40 19.03
N TYR A 107 6.85 -7.88 18.16
CA TYR A 107 5.43 -8.20 18.22
C TYR A 107 5.18 -9.52 17.50
N ARG A 108 4.48 -10.44 18.18
CA ARG A 108 3.93 -11.66 17.64
C ARG A 108 2.42 -11.53 17.57
N TYR A 109 1.87 -11.66 16.37
CA TYR A 109 0.44 -11.64 16.10
C TYR A 109 -0.02 -13.07 15.85
N GLN A 110 -0.90 -13.58 16.71
CA GLN A 110 -1.59 -14.85 16.48
C GLN A 110 -2.76 -14.60 15.56
N ILE A 111 -2.85 -15.37 14.49
CA ILE A 111 -3.87 -15.23 13.45
C ILE A 111 -4.96 -16.27 13.65
N CYS A 112 -6.23 -15.87 13.56
CA CYS A 112 -7.36 -16.79 13.65
C CYS A 112 -7.28 -17.84 12.56
N GLN A 113 -7.18 -17.39 11.32
CA GLN A 113 -7.06 -18.19 10.11
C GLN A 113 -6.46 -17.33 9.00
N TRP A 114 -5.60 -17.93 8.19
CA TRP A 114 -5.16 -17.32 6.94
C TRP A 114 -6.21 -17.55 5.86
N LEU A 115 -6.64 -16.48 5.22
CA LEU A 115 -7.59 -16.49 4.11
C LEU A 115 -6.85 -16.07 2.83
N PRO A 116 -7.11 -16.71 1.69
CA PRO A 116 -6.59 -16.23 0.43
C PRO A 116 -7.31 -14.95 0.01
N LEU A 117 -6.58 -14.00 -0.56
CA LEU A 117 -7.20 -12.88 -1.25
C LEU A 117 -7.91 -13.38 -2.52
N PRO A 118 -9.12 -12.92 -2.83
CA PRO A 118 -9.83 -13.26 -4.06
C PRO A 118 -9.00 -12.93 -5.32
N THR A 119 -8.33 -11.79 -5.28
CA THR A 119 -7.36 -11.36 -6.30
C THR A 119 -6.05 -11.01 -5.61
N PRO A 120 -4.93 -11.68 -5.95
CA PRO A 120 -3.64 -11.34 -5.37
C PRO A 120 -3.19 -9.93 -5.75
N ILE A 121 -2.69 -9.17 -4.78
CA ILE A 121 -2.14 -7.84 -5.00
C ILE A 121 -0.70 -7.97 -5.50
N ARG A 122 -0.43 -7.44 -6.69
CA ARG A 122 0.86 -7.63 -7.37
C ARG A 122 1.85 -6.49 -7.08
N PRO A 123 3.16 -6.76 -7.03
CA PRO A 123 4.16 -5.71 -7.00
C PRO A 123 4.24 -5.05 -8.38
N ARG A 124 4.23 -3.72 -8.45
CA ARG A 124 4.39 -2.99 -9.71
C ARG A 124 5.54 -2.00 -9.67
N GLU A 125 5.77 -1.39 -8.53
CA GLU A 125 6.79 -0.37 -8.34
C GLU A 125 7.78 -0.85 -7.27
N ALA A 126 9.05 -0.44 -7.37
CA ALA A 126 10.06 -0.85 -6.40
C ALA A 126 9.92 -0.10 -5.07
N GLY A 127 10.40 -0.71 -3.98
CA GLY A 127 10.66 0.02 -2.75
C GLY A 127 9.65 -0.14 -1.62
N PHE A 128 8.81 -1.16 -1.65
CA PHE A 128 7.92 -1.45 -0.55
C PHE A 128 8.56 -2.43 0.44
N VAL A 129 8.70 -2.04 1.70
CA VAL A 129 9.22 -2.90 2.77
C VAL A 129 8.12 -3.34 3.74
N ARG A 130 7.23 -2.43 4.09
CA ARG A 130 6.04 -2.67 4.90
C ARG A 130 5.04 -1.53 4.70
N ALA A 131 3.78 -1.77 4.94
CA ALA A 131 2.77 -0.72 5.00
C ALA A 131 1.75 -1.01 6.10
N PHE A 132 1.10 0.06 6.52
CA PHE A 132 -0.16 0.01 7.25
C PHE A 132 -1.24 0.52 6.30
N THR A 133 -2.30 -0.25 6.17
CA THR A 133 -3.43 0.04 5.27
C THR A 133 -4.75 -0.28 5.97
N ASN A 134 -5.84 -0.18 5.27
CA ASN A 134 -7.16 -0.61 5.74
C ASN A 134 -7.65 -1.84 4.96
N LEU A 135 -8.66 -2.50 5.49
CA LEU A 135 -9.19 -3.72 4.89
C LEU A 135 -9.80 -3.47 3.50
N PHE A 136 -10.46 -2.32 3.29
CA PHE A 136 -11.03 -1.95 2.01
C PHE A 136 -9.96 -1.91 0.90
N LEU A 137 -8.83 -1.23 1.15
CA LEU A 137 -7.73 -1.19 0.19
C LEU A 137 -7.11 -2.57 -0.02
N LEU A 138 -6.99 -3.38 1.04
CA LEU A 138 -6.47 -4.74 0.91
C LEU A 138 -7.35 -5.62 0.00
N GLU A 139 -8.66 -5.45 0.04
CA GLU A 139 -9.60 -6.24 -0.76
C GLU A 139 -9.79 -5.72 -2.20
N ASN A 140 -9.49 -4.43 -2.43
CA ASN A 140 -9.78 -3.77 -3.72
C ASN A 140 -8.53 -3.32 -4.50
N ALA A 141 -7.33 -3.36 -3.92
CA ALA A 141 -6.11 -2.97 -4.62
C ALA A 141 -5.66 -4.02 -5.63
N GLU A 142 -5.20 -3.57 -6.78
CA GLU A 142 -4.56 -4.41 -7.80
C GLU A 142 -3.04 -4.48 -7.60
N PHE A 143 -2.44 -3.35 -7.22
CA PHE A 143 -1.00 -3.22 -7.03
C PHE A 143 -0.66 -2.72 -5.62
N ILE A 144 0.49 -3.18 -5.11
CA ILE A 144 0.94 -2.88 -3.73
C ILE A 144 0.98 -1.38 -3.41
N PRO A 145 1.44 -0.46 -4.27
CA PRO A 145 1.43 0.96 -3.96
C PRO A 145 0.04 1.55 -3.71
N GLU A 146 -1.03 0.94 -4.25
CA GLU A 146 -2.41 1.38 -4.03
C GLU A 146 -2.85 1.25 -2.57
N LEU A 147 -2.21 0.36 -1.80
CA LEU A 147 -2.42 0.22 -0.35
C LEU A 147 -2.06 1.47 0.46
N LEU A 148 -1.33 2.41 -0.16
CA LEU A 148 -0.90 3.67 0.45
C LEU A 148 -1.84 4.84 0.16
N LEU A 149 -2.90 4.64 -0.62
CA LEU A 149 -3.92 5.67 -0.84
C LEU A 149 -4.53 6.07 0.50
N GLY A 150 -4.70 7.37 0.68
CA GLY A 150 -4.91 7.96 1.99
C GLY A 150 -6.33 8.40 2.31
N SER A 151 -7.14 8.61 1.29
CA SER A 151 -8.51 9.10 1.42
C SER A 151 -9.39 8.57 0.30
N GLU A 152 -10.70 8.78 0.43
CA GLU A 152 -11.67 8.45 -0.61
C GLU A 152 -11.39 9.22 -1.89
N GLU A 153 -11.07 10.50 -1.77
CA GLU A 153 -10.78 11.37 -2.90
C GLU A 153 -9.54 10.89 -3.67
N GLU A 154 -8.46 10.56 -2.95
CA GLU A 154 -7.27 9.97 -3.58
C GLU A 154 -7.63 8.67 -4.31
N TYR A 155 -8.41 7.81 -3.69
CA TYR A 155 -8.84 6.54 -4.29
C TYR A 155 -9.65 6.76 -5.56
N ARG A 156 -10.68 7.61 -5.53
CA ARG A 156 -11.54 7.91 -6.68
C ARG A 156 -10.77 8.57 -7.83
N LEU A 157 -9.95 9.58 -7.53
CA LEU A 157 -9.11 10.25 -8.52
C LEU A 157 -8.10 9.29 -9.17
N PHE A 158 -7.48 8.43 -8.38
CA PHE A 158 -6.52 7.45 -8.87
C PHE A 158 -7.19 6.42 -9.79
N LEU A 159 -8.34 5.88 -9.42
CA LEU A 159 -9.10 4.95 -10.26
C LEU A 159 -9.54 5.59 -11.56
N GLU A 160 -10.03 6.84 -11.51
CA GLU A 160 -10.48 7.54 -12.72
C GLU A 160 -9.31 7.81 -13.67
N LEU A 161 -8.14 8.15 -13.15
CA LEU A 161 -6.92 8.25 -13.95
C LEU A 161 -6.51 6.90 -14.55
N LYS A 162 -6.53 5.81 -13.78
CA LYS A 162 -6.25 4.46 -14.30
C LYS A 162 -7.19 4.10 -15.47
N ARG A 163 -8.44 4.51 -15.41
CA ARG A 163 -9.44 4.27 -16.47
C ARG A 163 -9.20 5.12 -17.72
N ARG A 164 -8.87 6.40 -17.55
CA ARG A 164 -8.80 7.37 -18.66
C ARG A 164 -7.45 7.43 -19.36
N VAL A 165 -6.37 7.27 -18.64
CA VAL A 165 -5.01 7.43 -19.19
C VAL A 165 -4.71 6.47 -20.35
N PRO A 166 -5.12 5.19 -20.34
CA PRO A 166 -4.92 4.30 -21.49
C PRO A 166 -5.64 4.72 -22.76
N ALA A 167 -6.75 5.48 -22.62
CA ALA A 167 -7.54 6.02 -23.72
C ALA A 167 -7.31 7.54 -23.90
N ALA A 168 -6.14 8.04 -23.49
CA ALA A 168 -5.81 9.46 -23.61
C ALA A 168 -5.88 9.91 -25.08
N PRO A 169 -6.35 11.14 -25.33
CA PRO A 169 -6.53 11.63 -26.68
C PRO A 169 -5.19 11.80 -27.39
N PRO A 170 -5.18 11.73 -28.74
CA PRO A 170 -3.99 11.99 -29.54
C PRO A 170 -3.49 13.44 -29.37
N GLU A 171 -2.25 13.69 -29.79
CA GLU A 171 -1.68 15.04 -29.79
C GLU A 171 -2.59 16.05 -30.47
N GLY A 172 -2.66 17.25 -29.90
CA GLY A 172 -3.51 18.34 -30.39
C GLY A 172 -4.96 18.28 -29.94
N THR A 173 -5.34 17.28 -29.14
CA THR A 173 -6.67 17.19 -28.53
C THR A 173 -6.54 17.11 -27.01
N ALA A 174 -7.60 17.47 -26.31
CA ALA A 174 -7.64 17.45 -24.86
C ALA A 174 -8.86 16.70 -24.34
N SER A 175 -8.70 15.99 -23.26
CA SER A 175 -9.82 15.44 -22.49
C SER A 175 -9.56 15.72 -21.00
N GLY A 176 -10.57 15.53 -20.17
CA GLY A 176 -10.43 15.76 -18.75
C GLY A 176 -11.67 15.35 -17.98
N PHE A 177 -11.58 15.53 -16.69
CA PHE A 177 -12.69 15.31 -15.76
C PHE A 177 -12.53 16.22 -14.54
N ALA A 178 -13.60 16.35 -13.79
CA ALA A 178 -13.58 17.04 -12.51
C ALA A 178 -14.17 16.14 -11.43
N TRP A 179 -13.66 16.31 -10.23
CA TRP A 179 -14.19 15.74 -9.00
C TRP A 179 -14.18 16.84 -7.94
N GLU A 180 -15.37 17.26 -7.51
CA GLU A 180 -15.54 18.41 -6.62
C GLU A 180 -14.80 19.66 -7.15
N ASP A 181 -13.84 20.19 -6.39
CA ASP A 181 -13.01 21.35 -6.75
C ASP A 181 -11.72 20.98 -7.52
N ILE A 182 -11.49 19.67 -7.75
CA ILE A 182 -10.33 19.16 -8.48
C ILE A 182 -10.68 18.95 -9.95
N ARG A 183 -9.87 19.52 -10.83
CA ARG A 183 -9.93 19.33 -12.26
C ARG A 183 -8.66 18.65 -12.77
N VAL A 184 -8.83 17.63 -13.60
CA VAL A 184 -7.73 16.93 -14.27
C VAL A 184 -7.86 17.11 -15.77
N LEU A 185 -6.75 17.50 -16.41
CA LEU A 185 -6.66 17.69 -17.86
C LEU A 185 -5.61 16.72 -18.42
N LEU A 186 -5.99 16.00 -19.47
CA LEU A 186 -5.11 15.16 -20.28
C LEU A 186 -4.92 15.84 -21.63
N ALA A 187 -3.76 16.36 -21.91
CA ALA A 187 -3.45 17.05 -23.16
C ALA A 187 -1.93 16.97 -23.45
N ASP A 188 -1.58 16.89 -24.73
CA ASP A 188 -0.22 16.98 -25.23
C ASP A 188 0.75 16.00 -24.50
N GLY A 189 0.29 14.76 -24.26
CA GLY A 189 1.08 13.74 -23.58
C GLY A 189 1.26 13.96 -22.08
N ASN A 190 0.55 14.92 -21.47
CA ASN A 190 0.66 15.26 -20.06
C ASN A 190 -0.68 15.15 -19.33
N ILE A 191 -0.59 14.89 -18.03
CA ILE A 191 -1.67 14.97 -17.04
C ILE A 191 -1.38 16.20 -16.19
N ARG A 192 -2.35 17.10 -16.07
CA ARG A 192 -2.28 18.29 -15.22
C ARG A 192 -3.43 18.30 -14.24
N MET A 193 -3.16 18.61 -13.00
CA MET A 193 -4.17 18.68 -11.95
C MET A 193 -4.27 20.10 -11.39
N PHE A 194 -5.50 20.52 -11.16
CA PHE A 194 -5.83 21.84 -10.64
C PHE A 194 -6.83 21.70 -9.48
N ARG A 195 -6.73 22.60 -8.50
CA ARG A 195 -7.77 22.82 -7.51
C ARG A 195 -8.34 24.21 -7.73
N ALA A 196 -9.64 24.31 -8.00
CA ALA A 196 -10.24 25.52 -8.54
C ALA A 196 -9.41 26.01 -9.77
N GLU A 197 -8.79 27.19 -9.74
CA GLU A 197 -7.94 27.69 -10.80
C GLU A 197 -6.43 27.55 -10.53
N GLN A 198 -6.05 27.00 -9.37
CA GLN A 198 -4.64 26.81 -8.98
C GLN A 198 -4.09 25.49 -9.51
N ALA A 199 -2.99 25.55 -10.25
CA ALA A 199 -2.25 24.36 -10.65
C ALA A 199 -1.64 23.67 -9.44
N LEU A 200 -1.90 22.36 -9.27
CA LEU A 200 -1.33 21.53 -8.23
C LEU A 200 -0.05 20.85 -8.70
N GLY A 201 -0.08 20.25 -9.88
CA GLY A 201 1.08 19.59 -10.46
C GLY A 201 0.79 18.96 -11.82
N SER A 202 1.84 18.34 -12.37
CA SER A 202 1.75 17.64 -13.65
C SER A 202 2.68 16.44 -13.69
N CYS A 203 2.35 15.46 -14.52
CA CYS A 203 3.24 14.36 -14.92
C CYS A 203 2.97 13.97 -16.37
N SER A 204 3.89 13.22 -16.99
CA SER A 204 3.63 12.70 -18.34
C SER A 204 2.68 11.49 -18.28
N ILE A 205 1.88 11.30 -19.32
CA ILE A 205 1.04 10.11 -19.51
C ILE A 205 1.91 8.85 -19.49
N GLN A 206 3.08 8.86 -20.11
CA GLN A 206 4.01 7.74 -20.12
C GLN A 206 4.51 7.38 -18.70
N SER A 207 4.81 8.41 -17.87
CA SER A 207 5.18 8.18 -16.47
C SER A 207 4.03 7.51 -15.69
N PHE A 208 2.80 7.95 -15.91
CA PHE A 208 1.64 7.36 -15.26
C PHE A 208 1.39 5.91 -15.72
N ILE A 209 1.53 5.61 -17.01
CA ILE A 209 1.40 4.25 -17.54
C ILE A 209 2.45 3.33 -16.90
N ARG A 210 3.68 3.81 -16.76
CA ARG A 210 4.79 3.02 -16.23
C ARG A 210 4.79 2.89 -14.71
N TYR A 211 4.51 3.99 -14.01
CA TYR A 211 4.54 4.11 -12.56
C TYR A 211 3.31 4.88 -12.05
N PRO A 212 2.11 4.29 -12.07
CA PRO A 212 0.86 5.00 -11.82
C PRO A 212 0.84 5.72 -10.49
N PHE A 213 1.23 5.05 -9.41
CA PHE A 213 1.17 5.61 -8.07
C PHE A 213 2.19 6.73 -7.84
N ALA A 214 3.45 6.53 -8.27
CA ALA A 214 4.48 7.56 -8.17
C ALA A 214 4.13 8.79 -9.00
N ALA A 215 3.62 8.60 -10.21
CA ALA A 215 3.17 9.70 -11.08
C ALA A 215 1.94 10.41 -10.48
N PHE A 216 0.98 9.68 -9.94
CA PHE A 216 -0.17 10.25 -9.24
C PHE A 216 0.26 11.15 -8.08
N ARG A 217 1.24 10.70 -7.30
CA ARG A 217 1.81 11.50 -6.19
C ARG A 217 2.48 12.79 -6.67
N GLN A 218 3.04 12.83 -7.88
CA GLN A 218 3.61 14.05 -8.46
C GLN A 218 2.55 15.10 -8.82
N LEU A 219 1.31 14.68 -9.09
CA LEU A 219 0.23 15.60 -9.46
C LEU A 219 -0.17 16.55 -8.31
N TYR A 220 0.20 16.23 -7.08
CA TYR A 220 -0.05 17.07 -5.92
C TYR A 220 1.16 17.17 -4.98
N ALA A 221 2.38 16.92 -5.49
CA ALA A 221 3.61 17.01 -4.73
C ALA A 221 3.80 18.43 -4.15
N GLY A 222 3.94 18.52 -2.82
CA GLY A 222 4.15 19.78 -2.12
C GLY A 222 2.88 20.50 -1.65
N GLN A 223 1.70 19.98 -1.95
CA GLN A 223 0.43 20.49 -1.43
C GLN A 223 -0.33 19.37 -0.71
N ALA A 224 -0.88 19.66 0.47
CA ALA A 224 -1.84 18.77 1.10
C ALA A 224 -3.14 18.85 0.31
N LEU A 225 -3.32 17.95 -0.68
CA LEU A 225 -4.60 17.83 -1.39
C LEU A 225 -5.72 17.53 -0.41
N PHE A 226 -5.39 16.73 0.58
CA PHE A 226 -6.30 16.28 1.59
C PHE A 226 -5.59 16.48 2.92
N GLN A 227 -6.10 17.39 3.75
CA GLN A 227 -5.55 17.60 5.08
C GLN A 227 -5.72 16.30 5.88
N ARG A 228 -4.63 15.55 6.00
CA ARG A 228 -4.54 14.51 7.00
C ARG A 228 -4.21 15.15 8.34
N ALA A 229 -5.11 15.00 9.26
CA ALA A 229 -4.74 14.94 10.67
C ALA A 229 -4.08 13.56 10.89
N GLY A 230 -2.79 13.43 10.59
CA GLY A 230 -2.06 12.17 10.76
C GLY A 230 -0.58 12.30 10.37
N PRO A 231 0.30 11.46 10.92
CA PRO A 231 1.73 11.56 10.73
C PRO A 231 2.13 11.35 9.26
N PRO A 232 3.26 11.94 8.83
CA PRO A 232 3.74 11.79 7.46
C PRO A 232 3.98 10.32 7.13
N LEU A 233 3.59 9.92 5.91
CA LEU A 233 3.86 8.58 5.39
C LEU A 233 5.32 8.20 5.65
N PRO A 234 5.63 6.99 6.12
CA PRO A 234 7.00 6.57 6.39
C PRO A 234 7.83 6.76 5.12
N ARG A 235 8.92 7.52 5.25
CA ARG A 235 9.88 7.69 4.15
C ARG A 235 10.36 6.30 3.73
N VAL A 236 10.21 5.98 2.45
CA VAL A 236 10.80 4.80 1.84
C VAL A 236 12.31 4.91 2.03
N ARG A 237 12.88 4.20 3.00
CA ARG A 237 14.33 4.07 3.10
C ARG A 237 14.78 3.27 1.89
N LYS A 238 15.55 3.90 1.00
CA LYS A 238 16.29 3.21 -0.04
C LYS A 238 17.17 2.16 0.63
N ALA A 239 17.11 0.93 0.12
CA ALA A 239 17.94 -0.19 0.59
C ALA A 239 19.41 -0.04 0.14
N HIS A 240 20.07 1.07 0.50
CA HIS A 240 21.43 1.35 0.03
C HIS A 240 22.41 1.82 1.12
N ASP A 241 22.14 1.62 2.40
CA ASP A 241 23.11 1.98 3.44
C ASP A 241 23.42 0.84 4.43
N HIS A 242 23.74 -0.34 3.93
CA HIS A 242 24.40 -1.36 4.74
C HIS A 242 25.37 -2.21 3.89
N GLU A 243 26.30 -1.52 3.23
CA GLU A 243 27.57 -2.09 2.82
C GLU A 243 28.65 -1.08 3.19
N SER A 244 29.12 -1.12 4.42
CA SER A 244 30.43 -0.70 4.91
C SER A 244 30.40 -0.56 6.42
N ALA A 245 30.67 -1.63 7.12
CA ALA A 245 31.44 -1.67 8.36
C ALA A 245 31.73 -3.14 8.71
N LEU A 246 32.97 -3.45 8.61
CA LEU A 246 33.68 -4.67 9.01
C LEU A 246 33.25 -5.23 10.37
#